data_614678169f276f2efbe2564f08f85e70
#
_entry.id   614678169f276f2efbe2564f08f85e70
#
_cell.length_a   1.000
_cell.length_b   1.000
_cell.length_c   1.000
_cell.angle_alpha   90.00
_cell.angle_beta   90.00
_cell.angle_gamma   90.00
#
_symmetry.space_group_name_H-M   'P 1'
#
loop_
_entity.id
_entity.type
_entity.pdbx_description
1 polymer ?
#
loop_
_entity_poly.entity_id
_entity_poly.type
_entity_poly.pdbx_seq_one_letter_code
_entity_poly.pdbx_strand_id
1 'polypeptide(L)'
;IMIASVILVIAAYFLASGMENELMTADDTGTVSVSIETRPGLLSENADAMLLQAEEIVQGHPDVESYMLRYNNDSGTITAYLRDNRDMSTDEVVEQWETEMADLDNCTVTVEASSSMSFMSRNRGYEVILNGTDYDELQEVSNKIVAEMTARDDVMNVHSSIENTAPVVTVKVDPVLAAAEGLTASQIGSQVKQMMDGEEVTTLDVDGREVSVMAEYPEDEYRTVSQMKDIILSKPSGGYVALTDVAEIYYKDSPASISKTDKAYEITITADYTGGNVQSAIDSEVINPNLSGTIKRGVNSMNRMMQEEFAALYQAIAVAVFLVFVVLSAQFESPKFSFMVMTTIPFSL
;
A
#
# COMPACT_ATOMS: atom_id res chain seq x y z
N ILE A 1 36.34 34.67 23.80
CA ILE A 1 34.96 34.24 24.08
C ILE A 1 34.21 33.94 22.74
N MET A 2 34.14 34.88 21.78
CA MET A 2 33.40 34.64 20.50
C MET A 2 33.91 33.43 19.69
N ILE A 3 35.24 33.24 19.61
CA ILE A 3 35.80 32.07 18.89
C ILE A 3 35.43 30.77 19.63
N ALA A 4 35.48 30.77 20.96
CA ALA A 4 35.09 29.59 21.74
C ALA A 4 33.59 29.27 21.60
N SER A 5 32.70 30.27 21.54
CA SER A 5 31.26 30.05 21.32
C SER A 5 30.96 29.50 19.93
N VAL A 6 31.62 29.99 18.88
CA VAL A 6 31.48 29.46 17.53
C VAL A 6 31.95 28.01 17.43
N ILE A 7 33.08 27.67 18.07
CA ILE A 7 33.55 26.28 18.12
C ILE A 7 32.55 25.38 18.85
N LEU A 8 31.94 25.87 19.93
CA LEU A 8 30.94 25.12 20.71
C LEU A 8 29.65 24.88 19.91
N VAL A 9 29.17 25.86 19.13
CA VAL A 9 28.04 25.73 18.24
C VAL A 9 28.32 24.72 17.11
N ILE A 10 29.51 24.78 16.51
CA ILE A 10 29.93 23.82 15.49
C ILE A 10 30.01 22.40 16.09
N ALA A 11 30.58 22.25 17.28
CA ALA A 11 30.65 20.97 17.97
C ALA A 11 29.25 20.43 18.32
N ALA A 12 28.33 21.29 18.79
CA ALA A 12 26.96 20.92 19.07
C ALA A 12 26.22 20.50 17.80
N TYR A 13 26.43 21.18 16.67
CA TYR A 13 25.87 20.82 15.40
C TYR A 13 26.35 19.43 14.92
N PHE A 14 27.66 19.13 15.04
CA PHE A 14 28.19 17.80 14.72
C PHE A 14 27.68 16.71 15.66
N LEU A 15 27.51 17.01 16.94
CA LEU A 15 26.91 16.09 17.91
C LEU A 15 25.42 15.84 17.59
N ALA A 16 24.66 16.89 17.30
CA ALA A 16 23.26 16.78 16.95
C ALA A 16 23.03 16.05 15.60
N SER A 17 23.93 16.23 14.63
CA SER A 17 23.84 15.53 13.33
C SER A 17 24.14 14.02 13.42
N GLY A 18 24.76 13.56 14.50
CA GLY A 18 25.01 12.15 14.79
C GLY A 18 23.98 11.50 15.72
N MET A 19 23.02 12.26 16.22
CA MET A 19 21.92 11.74 17.02
C MET A 19 20.80 11.29 16.07
N GLU A 20 20.26 10.12 16.30
CA GLU A 20 19.03 9.69 15.65
C GLU A 20 17.92 10.66 16.08
N ASN A 21 17.30 11.30 15.10
CA ASN A 21 16.19 12.24 15.34
C ASN A 21 14.92 11.42 15.60
N GLU A 22 14.72 10.98 16.80
CA GLU A 22 13.40 10.55 17.25
C GLU A 22 12.58 11.81 17.57
N LEU A 23 11.85 12.30 16.58
CA LEU A 23 10.97 13.46 16.73
C LEU A 23 9.81 13.20 17.70
N MET A 24 9.46 11.95 17.93
CA MET A 24 8.45 11.51 18.89
C MET A 24 8.69 10.03 19.24
N THR A 25 8.65 9.69 20.51
CA THR A 25 8.54 8.31 20.95
C THR A 25 7.14 7.81 20.63
N ALA A 26 7.04 6.67 19.94
CA ALA A 26 5.75 6.01 19.76
C ALA A 26 5.20 5.64 21.15
N ASP A 27 4.04 6.19 21.51
CA ASP A 27 3.34 5.76 22.72
C ASP A 27 2.90 4.30 22.53
N ASP A 28 3.16 3.46 23.49
CA ASP A 28 2.69 2.07 23.51
C ASP A 28 1.17 2.09 23.74
N THR A 29 0.42 2.13 22.62
CA THR A 29 -1.04 2.26 22.63
C THR A 29 -1.78 0.97 23.00
N GLY A 30 -1.06 -0.15 23.11
CA GLY A 30 -1.67 -1.45 23.37
C GLY A 30 -2.63 -1.90 22.26
N THR A 31 -2.46 -1.40 21.04
CA THR A 31 -3.31 -1.78 19.91
C THR A 31 -2.45 -2.32 18.78
N VAL A 32 -2.77 -3.52 18.29
CA VAL A 32 -2.11 -4.16 17.16
C VAL A 32 -3.11 -4.36 16.02
N SER A 33 -2.69 -4.02 14.81
CA SER A 33 -3.45 -4.24 13.59
C SER A 33 -2.77 -5.33 12.77
N VAL A 34 -3.50 -6.40 12.48
CA VAL A 34 -3.08 -7.46 11.56
C VAL A 34 -3.86 -7.29 10.27
N SER A 35 -3.20 -6.92 9.20
CA SER A 35 -3.79 -6.82 7.86
C SER A 35 -3.44 -8.07 7.06
N ILE A 36 -4.45 -8.73 6.54
CA ILE A 36 -4.33 -9.97 5.79
C ILE A 36 -4.88 -9.71 4.39
N GLU A 37 -4.01 -9.75 3.41
CA GLU A 37 -4.38 -9.65 2.00
C GLU A 37 -4.32 -11.06 1.39
N THR A 38 -5.48 -11.59 1.01
CA THR A 38 -5.53 -12.90 0.36
C THR A 38 -5.11 -12.78 -1.10
N ARG A 39 -4.59 -13.88 -1.66
CA ARG A 39 -4.25 -13.91 -3.07
C ARG A 39 -5.50 -13.65 -3.92
N PRO A 40 -5.48 -12.69 -4.85
CA PRO A 40 -6.64 -12.36 -5.68
C PRO A 40 -7.16 -13.59 -6.44
N GLY A 41 -8.49 -13.76 -6.45
CA GLY A 41 -9.13 -14.91 -7.09
C GLY A 41 -9.19 -16.18 -6.22
N LEU A 42 -8.85 -16.08 -4.94
CA LEU A 42 -9.07 -17.18 -3.99
C LEU A 42 -10.57 -17.36 -3.76
N LEU A 43 -11.02 -18.61 -3.64
CA LEU A 43 -12.41 -18.90 -3.24
C LEU A 43 -12.67 -18.37 -1.83
N SER A 44 -13.85 -17.79 -1.61
CA SER A 44 -14.22 -17.21 -0.30
C SER A 44 -14.05 -18.20 0.86
N GLU A 45 -14.34 -19.48 0.66
CA GLU A 45 -14.14 -20.52 1.66
C GLU A 45 -12.68 -20.68 2.09
N ASN A 46 -11.75 -20.55 1.13
CA ASN A 46 -10.31 -20.62 1.41
C ASN A 46 -9.80 -19.34 2.09
N ALA A 47 -10.33 -18.18 1.69
CA ALA A 47 -10.03 -16.90 2.34
C ALA A 47 -10.52 -16.91 3.79
N ASP A 48 -11.73 -17.40 4.05
CA ASP A 48 -12.28 -17.56 5.41
C ASP A 48 -11.40 -18.48 6.26
N ALA A 49 -10.91 -19.58 5.70
CA ALA A 49 -10.02 -20.49 6.42
C ALA A 49 -8.69 -19.83 6.85
N MET A 50 -8.13 -18.94 6.01
CA MET A 50 -6.92 -18.19 6.35
C MET A 50 -7.17 -17.18 7.47
N LEU A 51 -8.28 -16.44 7.36
CA LEU A 51 -8.69 -15.47 8.37
C LEU A 51 -8.96 -16.13 9.73
N LEU A 52 -9.60 -17.32 9.74
CA LEU A 52 -9.82 -18.07 10.95
C LEU A 52 -8.51 -18.54 11.61
N GLN A 53 -7.49 -18.91 10.84
CA GLN A 53 -6.19 -19.26 11.38
C GLN A 53 -5.50 -18.05 12.03
N ALA A 54 -5.52 -16.90 11.38
CA ALA A 54 -4.98 -15.67 11.96
C ALA A 54 -5.78 -15.22 13.20
N GLU A 55 -7.11 -15.35 13.16
CA GLU A 55 -7.98 -15.07 14.31
C GLU A 55 -7.66 -15.97 15.50
N GLU A 56 -7.40 -17.27 15.26
CA GLU A 56 -7.03 -18.23 16.32
C GLU A 56 -5.72 -17.84 17.00
N ILE A 57 -4.72 -17.37 16.26
CA ILE A 57 -3.45 -16.87 16.80
C ILE A 57 -3.71 -15.65 17.69
N VAL A 58 -4.47 -14.67 17.21
CA VAL A 58 -4.79 -13.46 17.97
C VAL A 58 -5.61 -13.79 19.22
N GLN A 59 -6.63 -14.63 19.10
CA GLN A 59 -7.49 -15.03 20.20
C GLN A 59 -6.73 -15.85 21.26
N GLY A 60 -5.76 -16.65 20.84
CA GLY A 60 -4.94 -17.48 21.71
C GLY A 60 -3.94 -16.71 22.57
N HIS A 61 -3.67 -15.45 22.25
CA HIS A 61 -2.66 -14.66 22.95
C HIS A 61 -3.18 -14.16 24.32
N PRO A 62 -2.45 -14.41 25.43
CA PRO A 62 -2.92 -14.14 26.80
C PRO A 62 -3.12 -12.66 27.09
N ASP A 63 -2.36 -11.77 26.43
CA ASP A 63 -2.41 -10.34 26.64
C ASP A 63 -3.51 -9.63 25.82
N VAL A 64 -4.23 -10.34 24.95
CA VAL A 64 -5.36 -9.78 24.21
C VAL A 64 -6.57 -9.65 25.13
N GLU A 65 -7.15 -8.47 25.25
CA GLU A 65 -8.37 -8.18 25.97
C GLU A 65 -9.60 -8.37 25.07
N SER A 66 -9.53 -7.82 23.87
CA SER A 66 -10.56 -7.90 22.85
C SER A 66 -9.98 -7.68 21.47
N TYR A 67 -10.68 -8.16 20.45
CA TYR A 67 -10.30 -7.91 19.07
C TYR A 67 -11.53 -7.67 18.21
N MET A 68 -11.32 -7.06 17.04
CA MET A 68 -12.33 -6.81 16.02
C MET A 68 -11.79 -7.28 14.68
N LEU A 69 -12.48 -8.26 14.08
CA LEU A 69 -12.21 -8.71 12.73
C LEU A 69 -13.14 -7.98 11.75
N ARG A 70 -12.57 -7.39 10.71
CA ARG A 70 -13.28 -6.88 9.54
C ARG A 70 -12.82 -7.63 8.31
N TYR A 71 -13.76 -8.13 7.56
CA TYR A 71 -13.49 -8.86 6.33
C TYR A 71 -14.20 -8.20 5.15
N ASN A 72 -13.48 -8.12 4.03
CA ASN A 72 -14.00 -7.73 2.72
C ASN A 72 -13.37 -8.70 1.71
N ASN A 73 -14.10 -9.23 0.80
CA ASN A 73 -13.84 -10.33 -0.15
C ASN A 73 -12.36 -10.75 -0.39
N ASP A 74 -11.43 -9.80 -0.43
CA ASP A 74 -10.01 -10.03 -0.74
C ASP A 74 -9.05 -9.65 0.39
N SER A 75 -9.55 -9.08 1.48
CA SER A 75 -8.73 -8.62 2.60
C SER A 75 -9.45 -8.69 3.93
N GLY A 76 -8.70 -9.00 4.98
CA GLY A 76 -9.16 -8.96 6.36
C GLY A 76 -8.28 -8.06 7.21
N THR A 77 -8.85 -7.43 8.21
CA THR A 77 -8.10 -6.67 9.21
C THR A 77 -8.57 -7.09 10.59
N ILE A 78 -7.64 -7.58 11.41
CA ILE A 78 -7.87 -7.85 12.82
C ILE A 78 -7.24 -6.71 13.62
N THR A 79 -8.06 -5.98 14.37
CA THR A 79 -7.56 -4.98 15.31
C THR A 79 -7.67 -5.58 16.70
N ALA A 80 -6.53 -5.86 17.31
CA ALA A 80 -6.45 -6.42 18.66
C ALA A 80 -6.12 -5.32 19.68
N TYR A 81 -6.83 -5.35 20.80
CA TYR A 81 -6.61 -4.45 21.93
C TYR A 81 -5.98 -5.27 23.05
N LEU A 82 -4.78 -4.89 23.45
CA LEU A 82 -4.02 -5.52 24.50
C LEU A 82 -4.40 -4.98 25.88
N ARG A 83 -4.26 -5.79 26.90
CA ARG A 83 -4.53 -5.41 28.29
C ARG A 83 -3.53 -4.35 28.77
N ASP A 84 -3.96 -3.44 29.63
CA ASP A 84 -3.07 -2.46 30.25
C ASP A 84 -1.99 -3.11 31.13
N ASN A 85 -2.32 -4.23 31.78
CA ASN A 85 -1.40 -4.97 32.66
C ASN A 85 -0.92 -6.24 31.93
N ARG A 86 -0.17 -6.06 30.85
CA ARG A 86 0.38 -7.11 30.00
C ARG A 86 1.85 -7.38 30.33
N ASP A 87 2.30 -8.59 30.04
CA ASP A 87 3.69 -9.01 30.26
C ASP A 87 4.61 -8.58 29.10
N MET A 88 4.04 -8.42 27.87
CA MET A 88 4.77 -8.05 26.66
C MET A 88 4.41 -6.64 26.21
N SER A 89 5.38 -5.90 25.67
CA SER A 89 5.13 -4.63 24.97
C SER A 89 4.38 -4.87 23.65
N THR A 90 3.74 -3.84 23.12
CA THR A 90 3.06 -3.94 21.81
C THR A 90 4.02 -4.36 20.69
N ASP A 91 5.26 -3.87 20.71
CA ASP A 91 6.27 -4.21 19.71
C ASP A 91 6.71 -5.70 19.81
N GLU A 92 6.83 -6.25 21.02
CA GLU A 92 7.14 -7.66 21.21
C GLU A 92 6.01 -8.57 20.73
N VAL A 93 4.75 -8.17 20.92
CA VAL A 93 3.58 -8.90 20.39
C VAL A 93 3.56 -8.85 18.86
N VAL A 94 3.89 -7.71 18.27
CA VAL A 94 4.01 -7.56 16.82
C VAL A 94 5.07 -8.52 16.26
N GLU A 95 6.28 -8.55 16.82
CA GLU A 95 7.37 -9.43 16.39
C GLU A 95 7.00 -10.93 16.54
N GLN A 96 6.30 -11.28 17.61
CA GLN A 96 5.81 -12.65 17.82
C GLN A 96 4.80 -13.02 16.74
N TRP A 97 3.79 -12.18 16.49
CA TRP A 97 2.75 -12.48 15.50
C TRP A 97 3.26 -12.43 14.06
N GLU A 98 4.23 -11.56 13.74
CA GLU A 98 4.93 -11.61 12.45
C GLU A 98 5.57 -12.98 12.21
N THR A 99 6.20 -13.55 13.25
CA THR A 99 6.83 -14.87 13.18
C THR A 99 5.79 -16.00 13.09
N GLU A 100 4.73 -15.96 13.90
CA GLU A 100 3.71 -17.00 13.94
C GLU A 100 2.82 -17.03 12.69
N MET A 101 2.60 -15.87 12.05
CA MET A 101 1.78 -15.73 10.84
C MET A 101 2.59 -15.81 9.55
N ALA A 102 3.92 -15.86 9.61
CA ALA A 102 4.79 -15.96 8.44
C ALA A 102 4.55 -17.21 7.58
N ASP A 103 4.08 -18.30 8.21
CA ASP A 103 3.81 -19.57 7.55
C ASP A 103 2.38 -19.69 6.96
N LEU A 104 1.57 -18.62 7.00
CA LEU A 104 0.25 -18.64 6.41
C LEU A 104 0.35 -18.59 4.88
N ASP A 105 -0.05 -19.70 4.23
CA ASP A 105 -0.01 -19.85 2.77
C ASP A 105 -1.09 -19.01 2.07
N ASN A 106 -0.82 -18.54 0.84
CA ASN A 106 -1.77 -17.84 -0.05
C ASN A 106 -2.32 -16.51 0.47
N CYS A 107 -1.68 -15.89 1.44
CA CYS A 107 -1.97 -14.55 1.90
C CYS A 107 -0.67 -13.79 2.22
N THR A 108 -0.76 -12.48 2.20
CA THR A 108 0.27 -11.60 2.74
C THR A 108 -0.25 -11.05 4.06
N VAL A 109 0.48 -11.31 5.14
CA VAL A 109 0.13 -10.80 6.46
C VAL A 109 1.07 -9.67 6.84
N THR A 110 0.49 -8.57 7.30
CA THR A 110 1.22 -7.42 7.82
C THR A 110 0.75 -7.15 9.23
N VAL A 111 1.63 -7.21 10.21
CA VAL A 111 1.34 -6.93 11.61
C VAL A 111 1.94 -5.59 12.00
N GLU A 112 1.16 -4.72 12.61
CA GLU A 112 1.60 -3.37 12.98
C GLU A 112 1.05 -2.94 14.32
N ALA A 113 1.87 -2.23 15.11
CA ALA A 113 1.35 -1.49 16.25
C ALA A 113 0.50 -0.31 15.74
N SER A 114 -0.77 -0.25 16.14
CA SER A 114 -1.68 0.86 15.78
C SER A 114 -1.41 2.07 16.64
N SER A 115 -0.31 2.77 16.44
CA SER A 115 -0.12 4.11 16.98
C SER A 115 -0.46 5.12 15.89
N SER A 116 -0.95 6.29 16.28
CA SER A 116 -1.17 7.40 15.33
C SER A 116 0.13 7.85 14.64
N MET A 117 1.24 7.24 14.99
CA MET A 117 2.58 7.51 14.48
C MET A 117 3.33 6.25 14.00
N SER A 118 2.70 5.09 13.94
CA SER A 118 3.33 3.85 13.46
C SER A 118 3.88 4.00 12.04
N PHE A 119 3.28 4.87 11.22
CA PHE A 119 3.81 5.23 9.91
C PHE A 119 5.19 5.94 9.96
N MET A 120 5.53 6.60 11.07
CA MET A 120 6.85 7.24 11.28
C MET A 120 7.86 6.31 11.96
N SER A 121 7.39 5.31 12.70
CA SER A 121 8.22 4.35 13.45
C SER A 121 8.73 3.20 12.58
N ARG A 122 8.24 3.02 11.37
CA ARG A 122 8.74 2.02 10.41
C ARG A 122 10.11 2.40 9.85
N ASN A 123 11.09 2.52 10.73
CA ASN A 123 12.49 2.77 10.34
C ASN A 123 13.24 1.47 9.97
N ARG A 124 12.51 0.33 9.84
CA ARG A 124 13.08 -0.97 9.45
C ARG A 124 12.75 -1.38 8.04
N GLY A 125 11.82 -0.70 7.38
CA GLY A 125 11.40 -1.00 6.03
C GLY A 125 12.07 -0.09 4.99
N TYR A 126 12.50 -0.69 3.88
CA TYR A 126 12.88 0.04 2.67
C TYR A 126 11.65 0.20 1.78
N GLU A 127 11.40 1.41 1.32
CA GLU A 127 10.34 1.69 0.36
C GLU A 127 10.92 2.50 -0.81
N VAL A 128 10.65 2.05 -2.00
CA VAL A 128 10.93 2.80 -3.22
C VAL A 128 9.72 2.83 -4.13
N ILE A 129 9.39 4.02 -4.58
CA ILE A 129 8.34 4.27 -5.56
C ILE A 129 9.03 4.47 -6.91
N LEU A 130 8.57 3.76 -7.91
CA LEU A 130 9.00 3.87 -9.30
C LEU A 130 7.88 4.49 -10.13
N ASN A 131 8.18 5.54 -10.87
CA ASN A 131 7.24 6.21 -11.74
C ASN A 131 7.69 6.09 -13.19
N GLY A 132 6.76 5.70 -14.09
CA GLY A 132 7.02 5.55 -15.52
C GLY A 132 5.83 5.93 -16.38
N THR A 133 6.10 6.30 -17.63
CA THR A 133 5.04 6.64 -18.60
C THR A 133 4.51 5.41 -19.34
N ASP A 134 5.29 4.34 -19.41
CA ASP A 134 4.95 3.06 -19.99
C ASP A 134 4.85 2.01 -18.87
N TYR A 135 3.72 1.31 -18.80
CA TYR A 135 3.46 0.34 -17.74
C TYR A 135 4.27 -0.94 -17.92
N ASP A 136 4.41 -1.41 -19.15
CA ASP A 136 5.10 -2.69 -19.44
C ASP A 136 6.60 -2.53 -19.14
N GLU A 137 7.22 -1.41 -19.54
CA GLU A 137 8.62 -1.08 -19.21
C GLU A 137 8.81 -0.95 -17.68
N LEU A 138 7.86 -0.28 -17.00
CA LEU A 138 7.92 -0.09 -15.55
C LEU A 138 7.80 -1.43 -14.80
N GLN A 139 6.93 -2.33 -15.27
CA GLN A 139 6.76 -3.67 -14.70
C GLN A 139 8.04 -4.51 -14.89
N GLU A 140 8.66 -4.48 -16.07
CA GLU A 140 9.91 -5.21 -16.33
C GLU A 140 11.03 -4.76 -15.39
N VAL A 141 11.20 -3.44 -15.23
CA VAL A 141 12.21 -2.88 -14.32
C VAL A 141 11.89 -3.18 -12.86
N SER A 142 10.62 -3.09 -12.45
CA SER A 142 10.20 -3.47 -11.11
C SER A 142 10.53 -4.93 -10.79
N ASN A 143 10.19 -5.86 -11.68
CA ASN A 143 10.49 -7.28 -11.51
C ASN A 143 12.00 -7.54 -11.41
N LYS A 144 12.80 -6.82 -12.20
CA LYS A 144 14.26 -6.92 -12.14
C LYS A 144 14.79 -6.43 -10.77
N ILE A 145 14.31 -5.29 -10.29
CA ILE A 145 14.69 -4.75 -8.98
C ILE A 145 14.31 -5.72 -7.86
N VAL A 146 13.09 -6.26 -7.87
CA VAL A 146 12.63 -7.27 -6.89
C VAL A 146 13.57 -8.48 -6.89
N ALA A 147 13.93 -9.00 -8.07
CA ALA A 147 14.83 -10.14 -8.18
C ALA A 147 16.24 -9.82 -7.64
N GLU A 148 16.78 -8.63 -7.94
CA GLU A 148 18.09 -8.18 -7.44
C GLU A 148 18.07 -7.96 -5.92
N MET A 149 16.97 -7.42 -5.36
CA MET A 149 16.81 -7.25 -3.91
C MET A 149 16.65 -8.59 -3.20
N THR A 150 15.86 -9.51 -3.73
CA THR A 150 15.66 -10.86 -3.16
C THR A 150 16.94 -11.69 -3.14
N ALA A 151 17.86 -11.43 -4.07
CA ALA A 151 19.16 -12.12 -4.14
C ALA A 151 20.17 -11.66 -3.07
N ARG A 152 19.85 -10.64 -2.28
CA ARG A 152 20.71 -10.11 -1.21
C ARG A 152 20.42 -10.82 0.11
N ASP A 153 21.48 -11.16 0.85
CA ASP A 153 21.36 -11.81 2.17
C ASP A 153 20.94 -10.82 3.30
N ASP A 154 21.09 -9.51 3.06
CA ASP A 154 20.78 -8.45 4.02
C ASP A 154 19.38 -7.82 3.81
N VAL A 155 18.61 -8.34 2.86
CA VAL A 155 17.25 -7.89 2.52
C VAL A 155 16.27 -9.06 2.63
N MET A 156 15.10 -8.82 3.20
CA MET A 156 14.06 -9.81 3.43
C MET A 156 12.70 -9.22 3.03
N ASN A 157 11.69 -10.07 2.88
CA ASN A 157 10.29 -9.67 2.67
C ASN A 157 10.14 -8.63 1.54
N VAL A 158 10.75 -8.92 0.37
CA VAL A 158 10.66 -8.03 -0.78
C VAL A 158 9.31 -8.20 -1.45
N HIS A 159 8.50 -7.15 -1.46
CA HIS A 159 7.17 -7.13 -2.08
C HIS A 159 7.05 -6.00 -3.09
N SER A 160 6.29 -6.25 -4.15
CA SER A 160 5.92 -5.23 -5.14
C SER A 160 4.41 -5.06 -5.18
N SER A 161 3.94 -3.82 -5.33
CA SER A 161 2.51 -3.52 -5.45
C SER A 161 1.82 -4.18 -6.66
N ILE A 162 2.60 -4.74 -7.59
CA ILE A 162 2.11 -5.48 -8.77
C ILE A 162 2.23 -7.00 -8.61
N GLU A 163 2.75 -7.50 -7.50
CA GLU A 163 2.95 -8.92 -7.26
C GLU A 163 1.62 -9.68 -7.15
N ASN A 164 0.61 -9.03 -6.63
CA ASN A 164 -0.74 -9.58 -6.52
C ASN A 164 -1.46 -9.53 -7.87
N THR A 165 -1.07 -10.47 -8.78
CA THR A 165 -1.79 -10.69 -10.03
C THR A 165 -2.87 -11.74 -9.81
N ALA A 166 -4.09 -11.41 -10.25
CA ALA A 166 -5.17 -12.39 -10.34
C ALA A 166 -5.23 -12.98 -11.74
N PRO A 167 -5.39 -14.29 -11.90
CA PRO A 167 -5.77 -14.85 -13.18
C PRO A 167 -7.18 -14.38 -13.53
N VAL A 168 -7.29 -13.51 -14.52
CA VAL A 168 -8.57 -12.99 -15.03
C VAL A 168 -8.92 -13.74 -16.30
N VAL A 169 -10.16 -14.22 -16.37
CA VAL A 169 -10.71 -14.74 -17.62
C VAL A 169 -11.07 -13.58 -18.53
N THR A 170 -10.40 -13.49 -19.66
CA THR A 170 -10.66 -12.44 -20.65
C THR A 170 -11.50 -13.01 -21.79
N VAL A 171 -12.62 -12.37 -22.05
CA VAL A 171 -13.49 -12.60 -23.22
C VAL A 171 -13.20 -11.51 -24.24
N LYS A 172 -12.39 -11.81 -25.24
CA LYS A 172 -12.02 -10.87 -26.31
C LYS A 172 -12.96 -11.05 -27.49
N VAL A 173 -13.94 -10.15 -27.62
CA VAL A 173 -14.91 -10.17 -28.71
C VAL A 173 -14.24 -9.80 -30.04
N ASP A 174 -14.46 -10.59 -31.09
CA ASP A 174 -14.12 -10.22 -32.45
C ASP A 174 -15.26 -9.36 -33.04
N PRO A 175 -15.00 -8.08 -33.33
CA PRO A 175 -16.06 -7.17 -33.79
C PRO A 175 -16.61 -7.53 -35.17
N VAL A 176 -15.85 -8.22 -36.03
CA VAL A 176 -16.29 -8.62 -37.36
C VAL A 176 -17.22 -9.83 -37.29
N LEU A 177 -16.84 -10.85 -36.51
CA LEU A 177 -17.65 -12.02 -36.28
C LEU A 177 -18.93 -11.69 -35.52
N ALA A 178 -18.84 -10.86 -34.48
CA ALA A 178 -20.01 -10.40 -33.73
C ALA A 178 -21.01 -9.63 -34.62
N ALA A 179 -20.51 -8.72 -35.47
CA ALA A 179 -21.37 -7.96 -36.40
C ALA A 179 -22.02 -8.85 -37.46
N ALA A 180 -21.33 -9.89 -37.94
CA ALA A 180 -21.90 -10.86 -38.86
C ALA A 180 -23.13 -11.61 -38.27
N GLU A 181 -23.11 -11.86 -36.96
CA GLU A 181 -24.21 -12.46 -36.20
C GLU A 181 -25.25 -11.43 -35.69
N GLY A 182 -25.04 -10.14 -36.00
CA GLY A 182 -25.93 -9.03 -35.59
C GLY A 182 -25.79 -8.65 -34.12
N LEU A 183 -24.64 -8.98 -33.49
CA LEU A 183 -24.34 -8.70 -32.10
C LEU A 183 -23.30 -7.58 -31.99
N THR A 184 -23.40 -6.81 -30.92
CA THR A 184 -22.38 -5.85 -30.52
C THR A 184 -21.59 -6.37 -29.32
N ALA A 185 -20.35 -5.90 -29.12
CA ALA A 185 -19.55 -6.28 -27.96
C ALA A 185 -20.27 -5.96 -26.62
N SER A 186 -21.02 -4.86 -26.57
CA SER A 186 -21.81 -4.49 -25.39
C SER A 186 -22.93 -5.51 -25.10
N GLN A 187 -23.65 -5.98 -26.12
CA GLN A 187 -24.70 -6.98 -25.96
C GLN A 187 -24.14 -8.34 -25.51
N ILE A 188 -22.99 -8.73 -26.08
CA ILE A 188 -22.29 -9.94 -25.67
C ILE A 188 -21.86 -9.82 -24.20
N GLY A 189 -21.21 -8.71 -23.81
CA GLY A 189 -20.79 -8.48 -22.44
C GLY A 189 -21.94 -8.48 -21.44
N SER A 190 -23.07 -7.87 -21.79
CA SER A 190 -24.28 -7.86 -20.95
C SER A 190 -24.86 -9.27 -20.77
N GLN A 191 -24.95 -10.07 -21.83
CA GLN A 191 -25.44 -11.43 -21.74
C GLN A 191 -24.52 -12.34 -20.91
N VAL A 192 -23.20 -12.24 -21.11
CA VAL A 192 -22.22 -12.98 -20.30
C VAL A 192 -22.32 -12.59 -18.83
N LYS A 193 -22.39 -11.27 -18.54
CA LYS A 193 -22.55 -10.77 -17.17
C LYS A 193 -23.82 -11.31 -16.53
N GLN A 194 -24.95 -11.26 -17.23
CA GLN A 194 -26.23 -11.76 -16.74
C GLN A 194 -26.22 -13.26 -16.43
N MET A 195 -25.47 -14.05 -17.20
CA MET A 195 -25.30 -15.47 -16.94
C MET A 195 -24.42 -15.76 -15.72
N MET A 196 -23.46 -14.90 -15.44
CA MET A 196 -22.52 -15.10 -14.31
C MET A 196 -23.04 -14.52 -12.99
N ASP A 197 -23.59 -13.31 -13.03
CA ASP A 197 -24.00 -12.56 -11.84
C ASP A 197 -25.50 -12.72 -11.52
N GLY A 198 -26.28 -13.29 -12.45
CA GLY A 198 -27.73 -13.27 -12.40
C GLY A 198 -28.34 -11.91 -12.74
N GLU A 199 -29.64 -11.82 -12.66
CA GLU A 199 -30.41 -10.59 -12.89
C GLU A 199 -31.51 -10.42 -11.85
N GLU A 200 -31.71 -9.21 -11.39
CA GLU A 200 -32.87 -8.86 -10.59
C GLU A 200 -34.12 -8.78 -11.49
N VAL A 201 -35.01 -9.76 -11.36
CA VAL A 201 -36.19 -9.87 -12.21
C VAL A 201 -37.39 -9.07 -11.69
N THR A 202 -37.53 -8.91 -10.39
CA THR A 202 -38.63 -8.17 -9.75
C THR A 202 -38.33 -7.93 -8.26
N THR A 203 -39.13 -7.08 -7.64
CA THR A 203 -39.17 -6.91 -6.18
C THR A 203 -40.52 -7.42 -5.66
N LEU A 204 -40.49 -8.03 -4.47
CA LEU A 204 -41.69 -8.46 -3.75
C LEU A 204 -41.79 -7.66 -2.43
N ASP A 205 -43.02 -7.30 -2.08
CA ASP A 205 -43.32 -6.78 -0.74
C ASP A 205 -43.55 -7.96 0.22
N VAL A 206 -42.69 -8.15 1.17
CA VAL A 206 -42.80 -9.15 2.23
C VAL A 206 -42.82 -8.44 3.57
N ASP A 207 -43.97 -8.43 4.21
CA ASP A 207 -44.21 -7.81 5.52
C ASP A 207 -43.80 -6.31 5.57
N GLY A 208 -44.09 -5.55 4.50
CA GLY A 208 -43.78 -4.14 4.38
C GLY A 208 -42.32 -3.84 4.08
N ARG A 209 -41.56 -4.83 3.58
CA ARG A 209 -40.19 -4.69 3.10
C ARG A 209 -40.09 -5.12 1.66
N GLU A 210 -39.46 -4.31 0.83
CA GLU A 210 -39.12 -4.69 -0.53
C GLU A 210 -37.96 -5.69 -0.51
N VAL A 211 -38.18 -6.87 -1.09
CA VAL A 211 -37.19 -7.94 -1.25
C VAL A 211 -36.96 -8.18 -2.73
N SER A 212 -35.73 -8.02 -3.19
CA SER A 212 -35.36 -8.30 -4.57
C SER A 212 -35.41 -9.80 -4.88
N VAL A 213 -35.94 -10.14 -6.02
CA VAL A 213 -35.92 -11.51 -6.55
C VAL A 213 -34.88 -11.61 -7.63
N MET A 214 -33.80 -12.36 -7.33
CA MET A 214 -32.73 -12.64 -8.27
C MET A 214 -33.01 -13.93 -9.03
N ALA A 215 -32.79 -13.92 -10.35
CA ALA A 215 -32.72 -15.11 -11.18
C ALA A 215 -31.25 -15.36 -11.54
N GLU A 216 -30.70 -16.47 -11.11
CA GLU A 216 -29.34 -16.86 -11.36
C GLU A 216 -29.25 -18.33 -11.77
N TYR A 217 -28.15 -18.68 -12.46
CA TYR A 217 -27.82 -20.07 -12.72
C TYR A 217 -27.33 -20.77 -11.46
N PRO A 218 -27.37 -22.12 -11.37
CA PRO A 218 -26.77 -22.84 -10.26
C PRO A 218 -25.30 -22.44 -10.02
N GLU A 219 -24.88 -22.40 -8.76
CA GLU A 219 -23.55 -21.93 -8.36
C GLU A 219 -22.39 -22.68 -8.99
N ASP A 220 -22.59 -23.89 -9.48
CA ASP A 220 -21.60 -24.74 -10.13
C ASP A 220 -21.56 -24.59 -11.65
N GLU A 221 -22.46 -23.78 -12.25
CA GLU A 221 -22.49 -23.48 -13.68
C GLU A 221 -21.71 -22.20 -14.00
N TYR A 222 -21.06 -22.18 -15.17
CA TYR A 222 -20.29 -21.03 -15.72
C TYR A 222 -19.13 -20.50 -14.84
N ARG A 223 -18.62 -21.32 -13.91
CA ARG A 223 -17.52 -20.97 -13.02
C ARG A 223 -16.12 -21.28 -13.56
N THR A 224 -16.03 -22.09 -14.59
CA THR A 224 -14.75 -22.47 -15.22
C THR A 224 -14.69 -21.96 -16.65
N VAL A 225 -13.46 -21.74 -17.17
CA VAL A 225 -13.26 -21.36 -18.59
C VAL A 225 -13.85 -22.40 -19.54
N SER A 226 -13.84 -23.68 -19.16
CA SER A 226 -14.45 -24.73 -19.98
C SER A 226 -15.95 -24.52 -20.11
N GLN A 227 -16.65 -24.25 -19.00
CA GLN A 227 -18.09 -23.98 -18.97
C GLN A 227 -18.43 -22.67 -19.66
N MET A 228 -17.57 -21.64 -19.56
CA MET A 228 -17.77 -20.38 -20.28
C MET A 228 -17.74 -20.54 -21.80
N LYS A 229 -17.02 -21.53 -22.33
CA LYS A 229 -17.03 -21.85 -23.75
C LYS A 229 -18.36 -22.42 -24.24
N ASP A 230 -19.17 -22.96 -23.34
CA ASP A 230 -20.47 -23.52 -23.63
C ASP A 230 -21.59 -22.47 -23.56
N ILE A 231 -21.26 -21.20 -23.26
CA ILE A 231 -22.22 -20.09 -23.23
C ILE A 231 -22.84 -19.89 -24.63
N ILE A 232 -24.14 -19.83 -24.65
CA ILE A 232 -24.95 -19.60 -25.86
C ILE A 232 -25.62 -18.21 -25.77
N LEU A 233 -25.30 -17.36 -26.73
CA LEU A 233 -25.81 -16.00 -26.81
C LEU A 233 -27.07 -15.95 -27.67
N SER A 234 -28.09 -15.15 -27.27
CA SER A 234 -29.27 -14.89 -28.05
C SER A 234 -29.03 -13.76 -29.05
N LYS A 235 -29.49 -13.94 -30.30
CA LYS A 235 -29.37 -12.92 -31.36
C LYS A 235 -30.63 -12.04 -31.42
N PRO A 236 -30.49 -10.73 -31.64
CA PRO A 236 -31.64 -9.83 -31.82
C PRO A 236 -32.56 -10.22 -33.01
N SER A 237 -31.96 -10.85 -34.03
CA SER A 237 -32.70 -11.35 -35.22
C SER A 237 -33.44 -12.67 -34.97
N GLY A 238 -33.32 -13.23 -33.77
CA GLY A 238 -33.80 -14.59 -33.44
C GLY A 238 -32.75 -15.66 -33.71
N GLY A 239 -32.78 -16.72 -32.88
CA GLY A 239 -31.78 -17.79 -32.88
C GLY A 239 -30.66 -17.56 -31.91
N TYR A 240 -29.66 -18.43 -31.95
CA TYR A 240 -28.56 -18.50 -30.98
C TYR A 240 -27.22 -18.60 -31.70
N VAL A 241 -26.13 -18.22 -31.00
CA VAL A 241 -24.75 -18.37 -31.44
C VAL A 241 -23.86 -18.68 -30.20
N ALA A 242 -22.89 -19.56 -30.37
CA ALA A 242 -21.96 -19.86 -29.27
C ALA A 242 -21.02 -18.65 -29.02
N LEU A 243 -20.67 -18.41 -27.75
CA LEU A 243 -19.74 -17.33 -27.38
C LEU A 243 -18.38 -17.54 -28.08
N THR A 244 -17.94 -18.78 -28.24
CA THR A 244 -16.69 -19.14 -28.93
C THR A 244 -16.68 -18.82 -30.43
N ASP A 245 -17.82 -18.63 -31.05
CA ASP A 245 -17.91 -18.27 -32.47
C ASP A 245 -17.67 -16.77 -32.71
N VAL A 246 -17.84 -15.94 -31.66
CA VAL A 246 -17.77 -14.48 -31.74
C VAL A 246 -16.70 -13.88 -30.80
N ALA A 247 -16.08 -14.72 -29.93
CA ALA A 247 -15.09 -14.27 -28.96
C ALA A 247 -14.05 -15.34 -28.65
N GLU A 248 -12.84 -14.90 -28.32
CA GLU A 248 -11.76 -15.72 -27.79
C GLU A 248 -11.78 -15.65 -26.26
N ILE A 249 -11.71 -16.81 -25.57
CA ILE A 249 -11.73 -16.92 -24.12
C ILE A 249 -10.39 -17.49 -23.64
N TYR A 250 -9.67 -16.72 -22.84
CA TYR A 250 -8.37 -17.14 -22.32
C TYR A 250 -8.09 -16.55 -20.93
N TYR A 251 -7.17 -17.18 -20.20
CA TYR A 251 -6.65 -16.62 -18.97
C TYR A 251 -5.58 -15.56 -19.26
N LYS A 252 -5.65 -14.48 -18.55
CA LYS A 252 -4.63 -13.44 -18.55
C LYS A 252 -4.35 -13.05 -17.10
N ASP A 253 -3.08 -13.06 -16.70
CA ASP A 253 -2.69 -12.45 -15.44
C ASP A 253 -2.85 -10.95 -15.55
N SER A 254 -3.59 -10.39 -14.62
CA SER A 254 -3.84 -8.95 -14.55
C SER A 254 -3.50 -8.47 -13.15
N PRO A 255 -2.79 -7.35 -13.00
CA PRO A 255 -2.59 -6.76 -11.69
C PRO A 255 -3.95 -6.40 -11.08
N ALA A 256 -4.09 -6.61 -9.78
CA ALA A 256 -5.30 -6.31 -9.02
C ALA A 256 -5.64 -4.81 -9.09
N SER A 257 -4.60 -3.96 -9.08
CA SER A 257 -4.73 -2.51 -9.22
C SER A 257 -3.58 -1.91 -10.01
N ILE A 258 -3.85 -0.82 -10.71
CA ILE A 258 -2.83 -0.01 -11.40
C ILE A 258 -2.93 1.41 -10.87
N SER A 259 -1.89 1.83 -10.13
CA SER A 259 -1.81 3.19 -9.57
C SER A 259 -1.17 4.16 -10.56
N LYS A 260 -1.68 5.39 -10.57
CA LYS A 260 -1.13 6.51 -11.33
C LYS A 260 -1.08 7.76 -10.45
N THR A 261 0.08 8.41 -10.45
CA THR A 261 0.29 9.71 -9.81
C THR A 261 0.84 10.68 -10.84
N ASP A 262 0.25 11.86 -10.97
CA ASP A 262 0.66 12.91 -11.92
C ASP A 262 0.75 12.40 -13.38
N LYS A 263 -0.20 11.54 -13.80
CA LYS A 263 -0.29 10.92 -15.14
C LYS A 263 0.79 9.87 -15.43
N ALA A 264 1.69 9.57 -14.50
CA ALA A 264 2.65 8.48 -14.60
C ALA A 264 2.12 7.24 -13.85
N TYR A 265 2.42 6.06 -14.35
CA TYR A 265 2.21 4.81 -13.63
C TYR A 265 3.14 4.76 -12.43
N GLU A 266 2.67 4.15 -11.36
CA GLU A 266 3.39 4.05 -10.10
C GLU A 266 3.43 2.60 -9.64
N ILE A 267 4.63 2.12 -9.29
CA ILE A 267 4.86 0.83 -8.65
C ILE A 267 5.67 1.07 -7.38
N THR A 268 5.19 0.55 -6.27
CA THR A 268 5.87 0.61 -4.97
C THR A 268 6.52 -0.73 -4.69
N ILE A 269 7.79 -0.71 -4.32
CA ILE A 269 8.53 -1.88 -3.84
C ILE A 269 8.90 -1.64 -2.39
N THR A 270 8.56 -2.59 -1.54
CA THR A 270 8.87 -2.58 -0.11
C THR A 270 9.75 -3.77 0.24
N ALA A 271 10.61 -3.61 1.24
CA ALA A 271 11.44 -4.69 1.75
C ALA A 271 11.88 -4.39 3.17
N ASP A 272 12.17 -5.43 3.94
CA ASP A 272 12.85 -5.31 5.22
C ASP A 272 14.34 -5.52 5.04
N TYR A 273 15.15 -4.92 5.90
CA TYR A 273 16.59 -5.07 5.85
C TYR A 273 17.23 -5.11 7.25
N THR A 274 18.41 -5.74 7.34
CA THR A 274 19.17 -5.83 8.57
C THR A 274 20.51 -5.11 8.44
N GLY A 275 20.73 -4.06 9.27
CA GLY A 275 21.99 -3.33 9.33
C GLY A 275 21.90 -1.83 8.97
N GLY A 276 22.83 -1.03 9.43
CA GLY A 276 22.76 0.43 9.41
C GLY A 276 23.02 1.12 8.06
N ASN A 277 23.64 0.46 7.06
CA ASN A 277 23.99 1.08 5.77
C ASN A 277 23.34 0.39 4.56
N VAL A 278 22.43 -0.55 4.79
CA VAL A 278 21.82 -1.37 3.73
C VAL A 278 20.98 -0.52 2.79
N GLN A 279 20.21 0.43 3.31
CA GLN A 279 19.40 1.34 2.50
C GLN A 279 20.23 2.08 1.42
N SER A 280 21.39 2.64 1.82
CA SER A 280 22.26 3.33 0.86
C SER A 280 22.89 2.37 -0.15
N ALA A 281 23.15 1.11 0.24
CA ALA A 281 23.65 0.08 -0.66
C ALA A 281 22.57 -0.33 -1.67
N ILE A 282 21.33 -0.56 -1.24
CA ILE A 282 20.19 -0.84 -2.13
C ILE A 282 20.03 0.31 -3.14
N ASP A 283 20.03 1.55 -2.69
CA ASP A 283 19.90 2.72 -3.56
C ASP A 283 20.99 2.77 -4.63
N SER A 284 22.25 2.56 -4.25
CA SER A 284 23.39 2.72 -5.17
C SER A 284 23.62 1.52 -6.07
N GLU A 285 23.37 0.31 -5.59
CA GLU A 285 23.72 -0.94 -6.28
C GLU A 285 22.53 -1.51 -7.08
N VAL A 286 21.30 -1.32 -6.58
CA VAL A 286 20.10 -1.90 -7.18
C VAL A 286 19.23 -0.83 -7.85
N ILE A 287 18.84 0.22 -7.12
CA ILE A 287 17.84 1.16 -7.64
C ILE A 287 18.42 2.06 -8.72
N ASN A 288 19.47 2.82 -8.40
CA ASN A 288 20.01 3.83 -9.31
C ASN A 288 20.47 3.25 -10.68
N PRO A 289 21.09 2.05 -10.76
CA PRO A 289 21.47 1.47 -12.05
C PRO A 289 20.28 1.07 -12.93
N ASN A 290 19.13 0.78 -12.31
CA ASN A 290 17.90 0.37 -13.00
C ASN A 290 16.99 1.55 -13.38
N LEU A 291 17.27 2.77 -12.90
CA LEU A 291 16.56 3.97 -13.34
C LEU A 291 16.95 4.38 -14.75
N SER A 292 16.00 4.88 -15.53
CA SER A 292 16.19 5.35 -16.89
C SER A 292 15.61 6.76 -17.09
N GLY A 293 15.72 7.32 -18.30
CA GLY A 293 15.08 8.60 -18.60
C GLY A 293 13.55 8.56 -18.53
N THR A 294 12.96 7.38 -18.72
CA THR A 294 11.51 7.11 -18.72
C THR A 294 11.02 6.64 -17.36
N ILE A 295 11.89 6.01 -16.56
CA ILE A 295 11.57 5.51 -15.22
C ILE A 295 12.36 6.30 -14.18
N LYS A 296 11.64 6.90 -13.24
CA LYS A 296 12.20 7.76 -12.21
C LYS A 296 11.79 7.27 -10.83
N ARG A 297 12.61 7.59 -9.83
CA ARG A 297 12.22 7.44 -8.44
C ARG A 297 11.10 8.42 -8.11
N GLY A 298 9.98 7.91 -7.67
CA GLY A 298 8.88 8.68 -7.11
C GLY A 298 9.19 9.13 -5.68
N VAL A 299 8.38 10.03 -5.18
CA VAL A 299 8.41 10.45 -3.77
C VAL A 299 7.04 10.14 -3.20
N ASN A 300 7.01 9.40 -2.10
CA ASN A 300 5.78 9.15 -1.36
C ASN A 300 5.08 10.50 -1.05
N SER A 301 3.78 10.57 -1.29
CA SER A 301 3.00 11.81 -1.09
C SER A 301 3.13 12.33 0.33
N MET A 302 3.24 11.46 1.34
CA MET A 302 3.47 11.85 2.73
C MET A 302 4.85 12.48 2.91
N ASN A 303 5.90 11.87 2.36
CA ASN A 303 7.26 12.41 2.44
C ASN A 303 7.38 13.75 1.70
N ARG A 304 6.69 13.92 0.56
CA ARG A 304 6.62 15.19 -0.16
C ARG A 304 5.93 16.26 0.68
N MET A 305 4.77 15.95 1.26
CA MET A 305 4.04 16.86 2.13
C MET A 305 4.88 17.27 3.34
N MET A 306 5.55 16.32 3.99
CA MET A 306 6.46 16.62 5.09
C MET A 306 7.61 17.52 4.68
N GLN A 307 8.25 17.27 3.53
CA GLN A 307 9.32 18.13 3.03
C GLN A 307 8.84 19.55 2.73
N GLU A 308 7.65 19.71 2.14
CA GLU A 308 7.04 21.01 1.87
C GLU A 308 6.70 21.74 3.18
N GLU A 309 6.13 21.07 4.17
CA GLU A 309 5.81 21.63 5.47
C GLU A 309 7.09 22.03 6.25
N PHE A 310 8.12 21.19 6.25
CA PHE A 310 9.41 21.55 6.87
C PHE A 310 10.07 22.73 6.14
N ALA A 311 10.02 22.79 4.82
CA ALA A 311 10.54 23.91 4.06
C ALA A 311 9.81 25.21 4.40
N ALA A 312 8.47 25.16 4.52
CA ALA A 312 7.66 26.30 4.95
C ALA A 312 7.98 26.73 6.39
N LEU A 313 8.18 25.77 7.30
CA LEU A 313 8.59 26.03 8.68
C LEU A 313 9.96 26.71 8.74
N TYR A 314 10.95 26.22 8.02
CA TYR A 314 12.29 26.85 7.97
C TYR A 314 12.25 28.27 7.41
N GLN A 315 11.40 28.52 6.38
CA GLN A 315 11.17 29.86 5.86
C GLN A 315 10.53 30.78 6.91
N ALA A 316 9.51 30.29 7.63
CA ALA A 316 8.86 31.05 8.70
C ALA A 316 9.84 31.39 9.83
N ILE A 317 10.69 30.44 10.24
CA ILE A 317 11.72 30.65 11.26
C ILE A 317 12.74 31.72 10.77
N ALA A 318 13.20 31.63 9.52
CA ALA A 318 14.13 32.60 8.95
C ALA A 318 13.54 34.01 8.94
N VAL A 319 12.28 34.16 8.54
CA VAL A 319 11.55 35.45 8.58
C VAL A 319 11.40 35.95 10.02
N ALA A 320 11.03 35.08 10.96
CA ALA A 320 10.91 35.44 12.38
C ALA A 320 12.22 35.94 12.97
N VAL A 321 13.32 35.22 12.72
CA VAL A 321 14.67 35.61 13.14
C VAL A 321 15.07 36.95 12.53
N PHE A 322 14.77 37.17 11.25
CA PHE A 322 15.03 38.45 10.58
C PHE A 322 14.22 39.61 11.20
N LEU A 323 12.93 39.41 11.47
CA LEU A 323 12.09 40.43 12.12
C LEU A 323 12.57 40.75 13.53
N VAL A 324 12.98 39.76 14.32
CA VAL A 324 13.57 39.96 15.64
C VAL A 324 14.86 40.77 15.52
N PHE A 325 15.70 40.48 14.51
CA PHE A 325 16.90 41.27 14.25
C PHE A 325 16.58 42.74 13.93
N VAL A 326 15.58 42.99 13.10
CA VAL A 326 15.16 44.37 12.75
C VAL A 326 14.66 45.12 13.97
N VAL A 327 13.82 44.50 14.79
CA VAL A 327 13.29 45.10 16.03
C VAL A 327 14.42 45.41 17.01
N LEU A 328 15.31 44.47 17.26
CA LEU A 328 16.48 44.68 18.14
C LEU A 328 17.42 45.76 17.60
N SER A 329 17.62 45.82 16.29
CA SER A 329 18.46 46.82 15.65
C SER A 329 17.88 48.22 15.78
N ALA A 330 16.56 48.34 15.70
CA ALA A 330 15.86 49.61 15.95
C ALA A 330 15.89 50.01 17.42
N GLN A 331 15.82 49.04 18.34
CA GLN A 331 15.79 49.32 19.77
C GLN A 331 17.18 49.67 20.35
N PHE A 332 18.22 49.01 19.84
CA PHE A 332 19.60 49.29 20.28
C PHE A 332 20.31 50.35 19.45
N GLU A 333 19.68 50.91 18.42
CA GLU A 333 20.25 51.85 17.45
C GLU A 333 21.61 51.38 16.88
N SER A 334 21.84 50.05 16.90
CA SER A 334 23.13 49.47 16.51
C SER A 334 22.95 48.04 16.03
N PRO A 335 23.20 47.74 14.74
CA PRO A 335 23.12 46.37 14.21
C PRO A 335 24.15 45.42 14.87
N LYS A 336 25.29 45.96 15.34
CA LYS A 336 26.36 45.15 15.98
C LYS A 336 25.92 44.58 17.34
N PHE A 337 25.22 45.37 18.16
CA PHE A 337 24.68 44.89 19.43
C PHE A 337 23.54 43.90 19.23
N SER A 338 22.69 44.16 18.27
CA SER A 338 21.58 43.23 17.93
C SER A 338 22.12 41.89 17.48
N PHE A 339 23.11 41.87 16.61
CA PHE A 339 23.78 40.64 16.20
C PHE A 339 24.42 39.88 17.36
N MET A 340 25.04 40.60 18.31
CA MET A 340 25.63 40.00 19.51
C MET A 340 24.57 39.36 20.41
N VAL A 341 23.40 39.98 20.57
CA VAL A 341 22.27 39.41 21.32
C VAL A 341 21.72 38.20 20.61
N MET A 342 21.55 38.25 19.29
CA MET A 342 21.03 37.13 18.49
C MET A 342 21.92 35.89 18.50
N THR A 343 23.25 36.03 18.72
CA THR A 343 24.11 34.85 18.90
C THR A 343 23.78 34.05 20.15
N THR A 344 22.95 34.55 21.08
CA THR A 344 22.44 33.77 22.21
C THR A 344 21.30 32.81 21.86
N ILE A 345 20.60 33.03 20.73
CA ILE A 345 19.46 32.18 20.28
C ILE A 345 19.84 30.71 20.14
N PRO A 346 20.97 30.35 19.47
CA PRO A 346 21.39 28.96 19.36
C PRO A 346 21.72 28.28 20.70
N PHE A 347 21.97 29.05 21.76
CA PHE A 347 22.22 28.53 23.10
C PHE A 347 20.97 28.39 23.97
N SER A 348 19.82 28.80 23.43
CA SER A 348 18.49 28.72 24.09
C SER A 348 17.73 27.48 23.64
N LEU A 349 18.15 26.84 22.58
CA LEU A 349 17.66 25.57 22.07
C LEU A 349 18.47 24.42 22.67
#